data_337ed6a6366d14ae5049f35d97b3876e
#
_entry.id   337ed6a6366d14ae5049f35d97b3876e
#
_cell.length_a   1.000
_cell.length_b   1.000
_cell.length_c   1.000
_cell.angle_alpha   90.00
_cell.angle_beta   90.00
_cell.angle_gamma   90.00
#
_symmetry.space_group_name_H-M   'P 1'
#
loop_
_entity.id
_entity.type
_entity.pdbx_description
1 polymer ?
#
loop_
_entity_poly.entity_id
_entity_poly.type
_entity_poly.pdbx_seq_one_letter_code
_entity_poly.pdbx_strand_id
1 'polypeptide(L)'
;IGISSTKVQNIEKFSFKKSIVQSISFIPSYYYATYNYLILSFNNNTIIDEVAGPIGIVKMADQLMLDKVKGILFLFIMISLFVAIFNLLPIPLLDGGHLIYFTLRSFFSNSLPEYITRIYLAIGITIISFLFIVVTFNDIFNK
;
A
#
# COMPACT_ATOMS: atom_id res chain seq x y z
N ILE A 1 -2.83 -30.55 26.06
CA ILE A 1 -2.65 -29.98 24.71
C ILE A 1 -1.59 -28.90 24.85
N GLY A 2 -0.32 -29.28 24.54
CA GLY A 2 0.85 -28.44 24.74
C GLY A 2 0.84 -27.29 23.73
N ILE A 3 0.78 -26.06 24.22
CA ILE A 3 1.12 -24.88 23.48
C ILE A 3 2.64 -24.91 23.28
N SER A 4 3.07 -25.29 22.08
CA SER A 4 4.45 -25.22 21.67
C SER A 4 4.95 -23.79 21.90
N SER A 5 5.91 -23.66 22.80
CA SER A 5 6.60 -22.41 23.10
C SER A 5 7.12 -21.83 21.78
N THR A 6 6.61 -20.69 21.42
CA THR A 6 7.07 -19.85 20.31
C THR A 6 8.60 -19.76 20.39
N LYS A 7 9.28 -20.27 19.37
CA LYS A 7 10.72 -20.06 19.19
C LYS A 7 10.97 -18.56 19.33
N VAL A 8 11.69 -18.19 20.38
CA VAL A 8 12.29 -16.86 20.49
C VAL A 8 13.13 -16.70 19.23
N GLN A 9 12.65 -15.88 18.30
CA GLN A 9 13.43 -15.54 17.12
C GLN A 9 14.71 -14.88 17.62
N ASN A 10 15.83 -15.55 17.42
CA ASN A 10 17.14 -14.95 17.68
C ASN A 10 17.22 -13.64 16.91
N ILE A 11 17.18 -12.53 17.64
CA ILE A 11 17.36 -11.21 17.07
C ILE A 11 18.83 -11.14 16.65
N GLU A 12 19.11 -11.44 15.39
CA GLU A 12 20.45 -11.25 14.83
C GLU A 12 20.78 -9.75 14.84
N LYS A 13 21.79 -9.39 15.63
CA LYS A 13 22.30 -8.01 15.64
C LYS A 13 23.18 -7.81 14.41
N PHE A 14 22.65 -7.11 13.43
CA PHE A 14 23.42 -6.75 12.25
C PHE A 14 24.30 -5.51 12.50
N SER A 15 25.49 -5.50 11.87
CA SER A 15 26.30 -4.28 11.75
C SER A 15 25.51 -3.22 10.96
N PHE A 16 25.71 -1.93 11.26
CA PHE A 16 25.03 -0.82 10.61
C PHE A 16 25.07 -0.89 9.06
N LYS A 17 26.23 -1.22 8.48
CA LYS A 17 26.38 -1.41 7.02
C LYS A 17 25.48 -2.57 6.50
N LYS A 18 25.46 -3.69 7.21
CA LYS A 18 24.63 -4.85 6.83
C LYS A 18 23.13 -4.51 6.92
N SER A 19 22.75 -3.74 7.92
CA SER A 19 21.36 -3.27 8.09
C SER A 19 20.91 -2.38 6.93
N ILE A 20 21.76 -1.45 6.48
CA ILE A 20 21.45 -0.60 5.32
C ILE A 20 21.28 -1.44 4.05
N VAL A 21 22.23 -2.34 3.76
CA VAL A 21 22.15 -3.20 2.57
C VAL A 21 20.89 -4.06 2.59
N GLN A 22 20.54 -4.66 3.73
CA GLN A 22 19.32 -5.46 3.85
C GLN A 22 18.06 -4.61 3.72
N SER A 23 18.03 -3.40 4.27
CA SER A 23 16.88 -2.51 4.13
C SER A 23 16.67 -2.10 2.67
N ILE A 24 17.73 -1.81 1.93
CA ILE A 24 17.64 -1.48 0.50
C ILE A 24 17.17 -2.69 -0.32
N SER A 25 17.67 -3.90 -0.01
CA SER A 25 17.24 -5.12 -0.72
C SER A 25 15.82 -5.56 -0.35
N PHE A 26 15.31 -5.15 0.82
CA PHE A 26 13.95 -5.43 1.25
C PHE A 26 12.90 -4.71 0.38
N ILE A 27 13.18 -3.49 -0.06
CA ILE A 27 12.23 -2.68 -0.84
C ILE A 27 11.78 -3.37 -2.14
N PRO A 28 12.67 -3.83 -3.04
CA PRO A 28 12.24 -4.53 -4.26
C PRO A 28 11.55 -5.87 -3.96
N SER A 29 11.99 -6.59 -2.93
CA SER A 29 11.37 -7.85 -2.53
C SER A 29 9.94 -7.64 -2.03
N TYR A 30 9.72 -6.60 -1.23
CA TYR A 30 8.40 -6.20 -0.75
C TYR A 30 7.48 -5.77 -1.91
N TYR A 31 8.03 -4.98 -2.83
CA TYR A 31 7.30 -4.55 -4.03
C TYR A 31 6.84 -5.73 -4.88
N TYR A 32 7.75 -6.68 -5.15
CA TYR A 32 7.45 -7.89 -5.92
C TYR A 32 6.43 -8.78 -5.21
N ALA A 33 6.58 -8.97 -3.91
CA ALA A 33 5.62 -9.75 -3.12
C ALA A 33 4.23 -9.11 -3.12
N THR A 34 4.14 -7.80 -2.92
CA THR A 34 2.87 -7.06 -2.95
C THR A 34 2.20 -7.13 -4.33
N TYR A 35 2.98 -6.98 -5.40
CA TYR A 35 2.48 -7.08 -6.77
C TYR A 35 1.88 -8.47 -7.06
N ASN A 36 2.62 -9.54 -6.75
CA ASN A 36 2.14 -10.91 -6.93
C ASN A 36 0.90 -11.19 -6.07
N TYR A 37 0.89 -10.71 -4.84
CA TYR A 37 -0.25 -10.84 -3.94
C TYR A 37 -1.51 -10.17 -4.52
N LEU A 38 -1.40 -8.95 -5.01
CA LEU A 38 -2.52 -8.24 -5.66
C LEU A 38 -3.05 -8.99 -6.88
N ILE A 39 -2.16 -9.55 -7.73
CA ILE A 39 -2.58 -10.34 -8.89
C ILE A 39 -3.33 -11.60 -8.45
N LEU A 40 -2.82 -12.32 -7.46
CA LEU A 40 -3.46 -13.53 -6.95
C LEU A 40 -4.82 -13.22 -6.33
N SER A 41 -4.91 -12.18 -5.51
CA SER A 41 -6.17 -11.75 -4.88
C SER A 41 -7.19 -11.29 -5.92
N PHE A 42 -6.75 -10.62 -6.98
CA PHE A 42 -7.61 -10.25 -8.09
C PHE A 42 -8.15 -11.47 -8.83
N ASN A 43 -7.31 -12.45 -9.14
CA ASN A 43 -7.70 -13.67 -9.84
C ASN A 43 -8.66 -14.54 -8.99
N ASN A 44 -8.51 -14.50 -7.67
CA ASN A 44 -9.34 -15.25 -6.73
C ASN A 44 -10.60 -14.50 -6.28
N ASN A 45 -10.81 -13.26 -6.74
CA ASN A 45 -11.88 -12.36 -6.29
C ASN A 45 -11.87 -12.07 -4.77
N THR A 46 -10.73 -12.19 -4.10
CA THR A 46 -10.58 -11.96 -2.65
C THR A 46 -10.03 -10.59 -2.31
N ILE A 47 -9.74 -9.76 -3.31
CA ILE A 47 -9.03 -8.48 -3.13
C ILE A 47 -9.71 -7.56 -2.11
N ILE A 48 -11.05 -7.51 -2.09
CA ILE A 48 -11.80 -6.64 -1.18
C ILE A 48 -11.72 -7.15 0.26
N ASP A 49 -11.72 -8.47 0.43
CA ASP A 49 -11.67 -9.11 1.76
C ASP A 49 -10.29 -9.03 2.39
N GLU A 50 -9.25 -8.96 1.56
CA GLU A 50 -7.86 -8.96 1.99
C GLU A 50 -7.28 -7.56 2.19
N VAL A 51 -7.81 -6.55 1.51
CA VAL A 51 -7.38 -5.15 1.71
C VAL A 51 -7.94 -4.62 3.03
N ALA A 52 -7.05 -4.26 3.93
CA ALA A 52 -7.43 -3.62 5.18
C ALA A 52 -7.72 -2.13 4.94
N GLY A 53 -8.90 -1.69 5.32
CA GLY A 53 -9.26 -0.28 5.36
C GLY A 53 -8.82 0.39 6.66
N PRO A 54 -9.29 1.61 6.94
CA PRO A 54 -8.86 2.38 8.12
C PRO A 54 -9.07 1.64 9.44
N ILE A 55 -10.17 0.91 9.57
CA ILE A 55 -10.51 0.15 10.78
C ILE A 55 -9.65 -1.11 10.88
N GLY A 56 -9.41 -1.80 9.76
CA GLY A 56 -8.55 -2.96 9.68
C GLY A 56 -7.10 -2.65 10.07
N ILE A 57 -6.58 -1.48 9.63
CA ILE A 57 -5.24 -1.00 10.01
C ILE A 57 -5.14 -0.80 11.52
N VAL A 58 -6.15 -0.21 12.16
CA VAL A 58 -6.18 -0.03 13.63
C VAL A 58 -6.17 -1.37 14.35
N LYS A 59 -6.96 -2.35 13.89
CA LYS A 59 -6.97 -3.71 14.47
C LYS A 59 -5.61 -4.40 14.32
N MET A 60 -4.95 -4.28 13.16
CA MET A 60 -3.60 -4.81 12.94
C MET A 60 -2.58 -4.13 13.86
N ALA A 61 -2.68 -2.83 14.08
CA ALA A 61 -1.83 -2.09 14.99
C ALA A 61 -1.91 -2.66 16.42
N ASP A 62 -3.12 -2.96 16.89
CA ASP A 62 -3.38 -3.50 18.23
C ASP A 62 -2.73 -4.89 18.39
N GLN A 63 -2.80 -5.75 17.38
CA GLN A 63 -2.17 -7.06 17.38
C GLN A 63 -0.63 -7.03 17.37
N LEU A 64 -0.04 -6.01 16.75
CA LEU A 64 1.42 -5.83 16.65
C LEU A 64 2.05 -5.23 17.92
N MET A 65 1.23 -4.77 18.87
CA MET A 65 1.69 -4.06 20.07
C MET A 65 2.31 -4.94 21.18
N LEU A 66 2.71 -6.18 20.90
CA LEU A 66 3.45 -7.01 21.84
C LEU A 66 4.80 -6.39 22.25
N ASP A 67 5.42 -5.59 21.37
CA ASP A 67 6.56 -4.71 21.67
C ASP A 67 6.22 -3.31 21.13
N LYS A 68 5.63 -2.47 21.97
CA LYS A 68 4.95 -1.20 21.59
C LYS A 68 5.75 -0.33 20.61
N VAL A 69 7.04 -0.14 20.84
CA VAL A 69 7.87 0.73 20.01
C VAL A 69 8.19 0.09 18.66
N LYS A 70 8.58 -1.18 18.65
CA LYS A 70 8.92 -1.91 17.42
C LYS A 70 7.68 -2.16 16.56
N GLY A 71 6.53 -2.47 17.18
CA GLY A 71 5.27 -2.65 16.47
C GLY A 71 4.83 -1.37 15.76
N ILE A 72 4.90 -0.22 16.43
CA ILE A 72 4.58 1.08 15.84
C ILE A 72 5.53 1.44 14.69
N LEU A 73 6.84 1.23 14.87
CA LEU A 73 7.82 1.49 13.80
C LEU A 73 7.58 0.57 12.59
N PHE A 74 7.32 -0.71 12.83
CA PHE A 74 7.01 -1.66 11.77
C PHE A 74 5.75 -1.26 11.00
N LEU A 75 4.67 -0.92 11.71
CA LEU A 75 3.43 -0.44 11.11
C LEU A 75 3.66 0.82 10.26
N PHE A 76 4.42 1.78 10.79
CA PHE A 76 4.75 3.01 10.07
C PHE A 76 5.51 2.71 8.77
N ILE A 77 6.50 1.80 8.81
CA ILE A 77 7.24 1.37 7.61
C ILE A 77 6.31 0.72 6.60
N MET A 78 5.43 -0.19 7.05
CA MET A 78 4.49 -0.89 6.15
C MET A 78 3.51 0.06 5.49
N ILE A 79 2.92 0.99 6.25
CA ILE A 79 2.03 2.02 5.70
C ILE A 79 2.78 2.91 4.71
N SER A 80 3.99 3.35 5.03
CA SER A 80 4.79 4.19 4.13
C SER A 80 5.11 3.50 2.81
N LEU A 81 5.49 2.21 2.86
CA LEU A 81 5.74 1.41 1.65
C LEU A 81 4.47 1.20 0.84
N PHE A 82 3.34 0.91 1.50
CA PHE A 82 2.05 0.76 0.84
C PHE A 82 1.64 2.05 0.12
N VAL A 83 1.73 3.19 0.80
CA VAL A 83 1.42 4.51 0.20
C VAL A 83 2.34 4.81 -0.97
N ALA A 84 3.63 4.49 -0.88
CA ALA A 84 4.57 4.68 -1.98
C ALA A 84 4.21 3.84 -3.21
N ILE A 85 3.86 2.56 -3.01
CA ILE A 85 3.41 1.67 -4.10
C ILE A 85 2.10 2.17 -4.69
N PHE A 86 1.15 2.53 -3.83
CA PHE A 86 -0.17 3.00 -4.26
C PHE A 86 -0.07 4.28 -5.08
N ASN A 87 0.82 5.20 -4.69
CA ASN A 87 1.06 6.44 -5.43
C ASN A 87 1.68 6.22 -6.82
N LEU A 88 2.34 5.09 -7.06
CA LEU A 88 2.86 4.75 -8.40
C LEU A 88 1.80 4.20 -9.36
N LEU A 89 0.59 3.90 -8.88
CA LEU A 89 -0.49 3.42 -9.75
C LEU A 89 -0.90 4.50 -10.78
N PRO A 90 -1.28 4.08 -12.00
CA PRO A 90 -1.69 4.99 -13.07
C PRO A 90 -3.12 5.54 -12.85
N ILE A 91 -3.41 5.99 -11.64
CA ILE A 91 -4.73 6.54 -11.26
C ILE A 91 -4.62 8.06 -11.20
N PRO A 92 -5.55 8.80 -11.80
CA PRO A 92 -5.62 10.25 -11.64
C PRO A 92 -5.60 10.65 -10.17
N LEU A 93 -4.93 11.76 -9.83
CA LEU A 93 -4.64 12.26 -8.48
C LEU A 93 -3.44 11.63 -7.78
N LEU A 94 -3.00 10.42 -8.16
CA LEU A 94 -1.78 9.83 -7.65
C LEU A 94 -0.57 10.27 -8.49
N ASP A 95 0.63 10.14 -7.93
CA ASP A 95 1.87 10.58 -8.61
C ASP A 95 2.09 9.85 -9.93
N GLY A 96 1.79 8.54 -9.99
CA GLY A 96 1.84 7.75 -11.22
C GLY A 96 0.85 8.24 -12.28
N GLY A 97 -0.34 8.65 -11.87
CA GLY A 97 -1.32 9.28 -12.76
C GLY A 97 -0.83 10.63 -13.28
N HIS A 98 -0.27 11.48 -12.41
CA HIS A 98 0.32 12.75 -12.84
C HIS A 98 1.48 12.56 -13.81
N LEU A 99 2.34 11.56 -13.58
CA LEU A 99 3.43 11.22 -14.50
C LEU A 99 2.90 10.90 -15.90
N ILE A 100 1.86 10.08 -15.99
CA ILE A 100 1.21 9.75 -17.28
C ILE A 100 0.60 10.99 -17.91
N TYR A 101 -0.13 11.77 -17.13
CA TYR A 101 -0.76 13.00 -17.61
C TYR A 101 0.26 14.00 -18.20
N PHE A 102 1.36 14.27 -17.48
CA PHE A 102 2.40 15.18 -17.97
C PHE A 102 3.15 14.62 -19.18
N THR A 103 3.38 13.31 -19.20
CA THR A 103 4.00 12.64 -20.35
C THR A 103 3.13 12.79 -21.58
N LEU A 104 1.84 12.48 -21.50
CA LEU A 104 0.90 12.66 -22.60
C LEU A 104 0.82 14.13 -23.03
N ARG A 105 0.73 15.05 -22.08
CA ARG A 105 0.70 16.49 -22.40
C ARG A 105 1.94 16.95 -23.17
N SER A 106 3.11 16.42 -22.85
CA SER A 106 4.36 16.72 -23.57
C SER A 106 4.30 16.30 -25.05
N PHE A 107 3.66 15.17 -25.36
CA PHE A 107 3.48 14.70 -26.72
C PHE A 107 2.48 15.55 -27.52
N PHE A 108 1.48 16.13 -26.88
CA PHE A 108 0.44 16.92 -27.52
C PHE A 108 0.71 18.44 -27.54
N SER A 109 1.98 18.86 -27.48
CA SER A 109 2.42 20.26 -27.59
C SER A 109 1.71 21.24 -26.66
N ASN A 110 1.51 20.86 -25.41
CA ASN A 110 0.95 21.68 -24.32
C ASN A 110 -0.48 22.25 -24.54
N SER A 111 -1.20 21.82 -25.56
CA SER A 111 -2.51 22.38 -25.93
C SER A 111 -3.71 21.55 -25.45
N LEU A 112 -3.57 20.78 -24.34
CA LEU A 112 -4.72 20.09 -23.77
C LEU A 112 -5.70 21.11 -23.17
N PRO A 113 -6.97 21.14 -23.62
CA PRO A 113 -7.97 22.03 -23.08
C PRO A 113 -8.19 21.80 -21.57
N GLU A 114 -8.48 22.86 -20.85
CA GLU A 114 -8.66 22.83 -19.38
C GLU A 114 -9.75 21.83 -18.92
N TYR A 115 -10.79 21.64 -19.73
CA TYR A 115 -11.86 20.70 -19.40
C TYR A 115 -11.37 19.24 -19.33
N ILE A 116 -10.36 18.85 -20.14
CA ILE A 116 -9.77 17.51 -20.11
C ILE A 116 -9.09 17.27 -18.74
N THR A 117 -8.35 18.27 -18.26
CA THR A 117 -7.72 18.21 -16.94
C THR A 117 -8.76 18.08 -15.84
N ARG A 118 -9.86 18.83 -15.91
CA ARG A 118 -10.95 18.74 -14.94
C ARG A 118 -11.63 17.37 -14.94
N ILE A 119 -11.92 16.80 -16.12
CA ILE A 119 -12.50 15.46 -16.24
C ILE A 119 -11.53 14.40 -15.67
N TYR A 120 -10.26 14.50 -16.03
CA TYR A 120 -9.23 13.59 -15.52
C TYR A 120 -9.17 13.58 -13.98
N LEU A 121 -9.15 14.75 -13.36
CA LEU A 121 -9.16 14.87 -11.89
C LEU A 121 -10.49 14.36 -11.28
N ALA A 122 -11.63 14.65 -11.90
CA ALA A 122 -12.93 14.18 -11.42
C ALA A 122 -13.03 12.66 -11.45
N ILE A 123 -12.50 12.00 -12.49
CA ILE A 123 -12.42 10.54 -12.57
C ILE A 123 -11.57 9.99 -11.41
N GLY A 124 -10.40 10.60 -11.16
CA GLY A 124 -9.54 10.17 -10.06
C GLY A 124 -10.20 10.29 -8.69
N ILE A 125 -10.85 11.42 -8.40
CA ILE A 125 -11.60 11.63 -7.16
C ILE A 125 -12.69 10.57 -7.01
N THR A 126 -13.43 10.30 -8.07
CA THR A 126 -14.51 9.31 -8.06
C THR A 126 -13.99 7.91 -7.76
N ILE A 127 -12.91 7.48 -8.42
CA ILE A 127 -12.29 6.16 -8.21
C ILE A 127 -11.81 6.02 -6.77
N ILE A 128 -11.04 6.99 -6.25
CA ILE A 128 -10.48 6.92 -4.90
C ILE A 128 -11.60 6.96 -3.85
N SER A 129 -12.60 7.82 -4.02
CA SER A 129 -13.74 7.89 -3.11
C SER A 129 -14.54 6.58 -3.11
N PHE A 130 -14.77 6.00 -4.27
CA PHE A 130 -15.47 4.72 -4.40
C PHE A 130 -14.71 3.60 -3.69
N LEU A 131 -13.39 3.47 -3.95
CA LEU A 131 -12.56 2.48 -3.28
C LEU A 131 -12.56 2.66 -1.76
N PHE A 132 -12.43 3.91 -1.29
CA PHE A 132 -12.46 4.20 0.14
C PHE A 132 -13.78 3.77 0.79
N ILE A 133 -14.90 4.07 0.15
CA ILE A 133 -16.23 3.68 0.65
C ILE A 133 -16.35 2.16 0.69
N VAL A 134 -16.01 1.47 -0.40
CA VAL A 134 -16.13 0.01 -0.49
C VAL A 134 -15.28 -0.69 0.57
N VAL A 135 -14.00 -0.30 0.72
CA VAL A 135 -13.09 -0.91 1.68
C VAL A 135 -13.52 -0.61 3.12
N THR A 136 -13.96 0.63 3.40
CA THR A 136 -14.46 0.99 4.74
C THR A 136 -15.74 0.23 5.08
N PHE A 137 -16.64 0.09 4.12
CA PHE A 137 -17.87 -0.69 4.31
C PHE A 137 -17.54 -2.16 4.60
N ASN A 138 -16.62 -2.75 3.83
CA ASN A 138 -16.16 -4.12 4.06
C ASN A 138 -15.53 -4.31 5.46
N ASP A 139 -14.73 -3.35 5.94
CA ASP A 139 -14.14 -3.40 7.29
C ASP A 139 -15.18 -3.38 8.41
N ILE A 140 -16.31 -2.70 8.18
CA ILE A 140 -17.37 -2.57 9.20
C ILE A 140 -18.23 -3.84 9.24
N PHE A 141 -18.58 -4.41 8.08
CA PHE A 141 -19.58 -5.47 7.99
C PHE A 141 -19.01 -6.88 7.85
N ASN A 142 -17.79 -7.05 7.35
CA ASN A 142 -17.21 -8.37 7.06
C ASN A 142 -15.99 -8.71 7.94
N LYS A 143 -15.48 -7.79 8.75
CA LYS A 143 -14.33 -7.99 9.66
C LYS A 143 -14.67 -7.53 11.08
#